data_41419ca3f929f0eaa2f169f99274e6a1
#
_entry.id   41419ca3f929f0eaa2f169f99274e6a1
#
_cell.length_a   1.000
_cell.length_b   1.000
_cell.length_c   1.000
_cell.angle_alpha   90.00
_cell.angle_beta   90.00
_cell.angle_gamma   90.00
#
_symmetry.space_group_name_H-M   'P 1'
#
loop_
_entity.id
_entity.type
_entity.pdbx_description
1 polymer ?
#
loop_
_entity_poly.entity_id
_entity_poly.type
_entity_poly.pdbx_seq_one_letter_code
_entity_poly.pdbx_strand_id
1 'polypeptide(L)'
;MRIPRTNHMTEQEGVIKFQLDFSPAPALPASDLLEIGAWRKMLYLTQLIGQTPERYDGYGFGNISRRLPPFDAPRHQRRFVISGTQTGNLAELRPEHYAVVLAYYPARNLIAGEGPIRPSSESLTHGMVYDMDATAQWVMHAHSPHIWCAARSFGIPM
;
A
#
# COMPACT_ATOMS: atom_id res chain seq x y z
N MET A 1 33.58 -28.20 4.45
CA MET A 1 32.13 -28.24 4.22
C MET A 1 31.64 -26.80 4.02
N ARG A 2 31.37 -26.37 2.77
CA ARG A 2 30.95 -24.98 2.50
C ARG A 2 29.43 -24.90 2.61
N ILE A 3 28.94 -24.06 3.50
CA ILE A 3 27.51 -23.72 3.62
C ILE A 3 27.11 -22.93 2.36
N PRO A 4 26.08 -23.31 1.63
CA PRO A 4 25.62 -22.52 0.48
C PRO A 4 25.11 -21.18 0.98
N ARG A 5 25.57 -20.08 0.38
CA ARG A 5 25.01 -18.73 0.58
C ARG A 5 23.57 -18.78 0.05
N THR A 6 22.61 -18.65 0.94
CA THR A 6 21.24 -18.33 0.57
C THR A 6 21.24 -17.01 -0.17
N ASN A 7 20.86 -17.03 -1.45
CA ASN A 7 20.53 -15.84 -2.21
C ASN A 7 19.36 -15.15 -1.49
N HIS A 8 19.65 -14.13 -0.71
CA HIS A 8 18.65 -13.15 -0.34
C HIS A 8 18.23 -12.45 -1.63
N MET A 9 17.11 -12.87 -2.20
CA MET A 9 16.41 -12.07 -3.19
C MET A 9 16.04 -10.77 -2.47
N THR A 10 16.72 -9.69 -2.79
CA THR A 10 16.35 -8.34 -2.32
C THR A 10 14.90 -8.10 -2.77
N GLU A 11 14.02 -7.89 -1.82
CA GLU A 11 12.63 -7.56 -2.13
C GLU A 11 12.61 -6.23 -2.90
N GLN A 12 12.08 -6.28 -4.12
CA GLN A 12 11.99 -5.12 -4.97
C GLN A 12 10.72 -4.34 -4.61
N GLU A 13 10.90 -3.12 -4.13
CA GLU A 13 9.81 -2.19 -3.84
C GLU A 13 8.95 -1.91 -5.09
N GLY A 14 7.67 -1.64 -4.89
CA GLY A 14 6.76 -1.19 -5.94
C GLY A 14 6.36 -2.26 -6.98
N VAL A 15 6.80 -3.51 -6.82
CA VAL A 15 6.43 -4.61 -7.72
C VAL A 15 5.31 -5.45 -7.13
N ILE A 16 4.23 -5.65 -7.88
CA ILE A 16 3.12 -6.53 -7.47
C ILE A 16 3.62 -7.97 -7.47
N LYS A 17 3.61 -8.61 -6.29
CA LYS A 17 4.05 -10.01 -6.09
C LYS A 17 2.88 -10.98 -5.85
N PHE A 18 1.67 -10.49 -5.72
CA PHE A 18 0.46 -11.31 -5.56
C PHE A 18 -0.24 -11.54 -6.89
N GLN A 19 -1.07 -12.56 -6.94
CA GLN A 19 -2.00 -12.77 -8.04
C GLN A 19 -3.09 -11.69 -7.96
N LEU A 20 -3.41 -11.09 -9.09
CA LEU A 20 -4.38 -10.00 -9.15
C LEU A 20 -5.53 -10.36 -10.09
N ASP A 21 -6.71 -10.56 -9.50
CA ASP A 21 -7.98 -10.60 -10.22
C ASP A 21 -8.53 -9.16 -10.27
N PHE A 22 -8.36 -8.50 -11.42
CA PHE A 22 -8.62 -7.08 -11.57
C PHE A 22 -9.57 -6.78 -12.71
N SER A 23 -10.64 -6.05 -12.40
CA SER A 23 -11.60 -5.56 -13.37
C SER A 23 -11.44 -4.05 -13.57
N PRO A 24 -11.26 -3.57 -14.81
CA PRO A 24 -11.36 -2.14 -15.09
C PRO A 24 -12.73 -1.59 -14.66
N ALA A 25 -12.72 -0.50 -13.92
CA ALA A 25 -13.92 0.17 -13.44
C ALA A 25 -13.70 1.69 -13.41
N PRO A 26 -14.77 2.51 -13.46
CA PRO A 26 -14.67 3.95 -13.28
C PRO A 26 -14.02 4.30 -11.93
N ALA A 27 -13.36 5.46 -11.90
CA ALA A 27 -12.87 6.02 -10.66
C ALA A 27 -14.00 6.31 -9.67
N LEU A 28 -13.70 6.22 -8.37
CA LEU A 28 -14.62 6.70 -7.34
C LEU A 28 -14.87 8.22 -7.50
N PRO A 29 -16.03 8.72 -7.06
CA PRO A 29 -16.29 10.17 -7.05
C PRO A 29 -15.19 10.93 -6.31
N ALA A 30 -14.79 12.09 -6.83
CA ALA A 30 -13.76 12.90 -6.20
C ALA A 30 -14.11 13.29 -4.75
N SER A 31 -15.39 13.50 -4.45
CA SER A 31 -15.88 13.76 -3.10
C SER A 31 -15.49 12.68 -2.09
N ASP A 32 -15.50 11.42 -2.52
CA ASP A 32 -15.21 10.28 -1.65
C ASP A 32 -13.70 10.11 -1.40
N LEU A 33 -12.89 10.83 -2.17
CA LEU A 33 -11.42 10.74 -2.13
C LEU A 33 -10.74 11.95 -1.49
N LEU A 34 -11.52 12.99 -1.10
CA LEU A 34 -10.96 14.23 -0.54
C LEU A 34 -10.06 13.98 0.66
N GLU A 35 -10.54 13.20 1.61
CA GLU A 35 -9.83 12.94 2.87
C GLU A 35 -8.57 12.09 2.64
N ILE A 36 -8.66 11.00 1.88
CA ILE A 36 -7.51 10.16 1.57
C ILE A 36 -6.47 10.93 0.74
N GLY A 37 -6.92 11.80 -0.16
CA GLY A 37 -6.05 12.69 -0.94
C GLY A 37 -5.29 13.68 -0.05
N ALA A 38 -5.97 14.28 0.94
CA ALA A 38 -5.35 15.20 1.89
C ALA A 38 -4.26 14.50 2.73
N TRP A 39 -4.57 13.34 3.32
CA TRP A 39 -3.58 12.55 4.07
C TRP A 39 -2.42 12.09 3.21
N ARG A 40 -2.70 11.62 2.00
CA ARG A 40 -1.64 11.23 1.06
C ARG A 40 -0.72 12.39 0.71
N LYS A 41 -1.27 13.60 0.50
CA LYS A 41 -0.50 14.81 0.23
C LYS A 41 0.40 15.17 1.42
N MET A 42 -0.12 15.09 2.65
CA MET A 42 0.67 15.30 3.86
C MET A 42 1.87 14.34 3.94
N LEU A 43 1.63 13.05 3.71
CA LEU A 43 2.69 12.03 3.71
C LEU A 43 3.73 12.29 2.61
N TYR A 44 3.31 12.80 1.44
CA TYR A 44 4.22 13.16 0.35
C TYR A 44 5.08 14.38 0.72
N LEU A 45 4.48 15.44 1.23
CA LEU A 45 5.19 16.67 1.61
C LEU A 45 6.21 16.42 2.75
N THR A 46 5.93 15.45 3.61
CA THR A 46 6.85 15.02 4.67
C THR A 46 7.84 13.93 4.23
N GLN A 47 7.85 13.58 2.93
CA GLN A 47 8.73 12.56 2.34
C GLN A 47 8.61 11.15 2.96
N LEU A 48 7.47 10.87 3.59
CA LEU A 48 7.12 9.55 4.12
C LEU A 48 6.57 8.61 3.04
N ILE A 49 6.02 9.17 1.97
CA ILE A 49 5.63 8.51 0.72
C ILE A 49 6.31 9.28 -0.42
N GLY A 50 6.75 8.60 -1.44
CA GLY A 50 7.36 9.30 -2.57
C GLY A 50 8.03 8.39 -3.59
N GLN A 51 8.86 9.02 -4.41
CA GLN A 51 9.76 8.36 -5.36
C GLN A 51 10.93 9.30 -5.62
N THR A 52 12.13 8.86 -5.30
CA THR A 52 13.37 9.61 -5.54
C THR A 52 14.44 8.67 -6.07
N PRO A 53 15.33 9.15 -6.97
CA PRO A 53 16.38 8.30 -7.54
C PRO A 53 17.32 7.68 -6.49
N GLU A 54 17.51 8.36 -5.36
CA GLU A 54 18.45 7.97 -4.30
C GLU A 54 17.89 6.94 -3.34
N ARG A 55 16.58 6.63 -3.43
CA ARG A 55 15.90 5.69 -2.54
C ARG A 55 15.27 4.56 -3.36
N TYR A 56 15.45 3.33 -2.87
CA TYR A 56 14.81 2.12 -3.42
C TYR A 56 15.00 1.97 -4.94
N ASP A 57 16.21 2.24 -5.44
CA ASP A 57 16.55 2.16 -6.86
C ASP A 57 15.61 3.01 -7.77
N GLY A 58 15.08 4.10 -7.23
CA GLY A 58 14.15 4.97 -7.93
C GLY A 58 12.71 4.47 -7.99
N TYR A 59 12.36 3.38 -7.29
CA TYR A 59 10.98 2.94 -7.18
C TYR A 59 10.16 3.78 -6.21
N GLY A 60 8.85 3.83 -6.43
CA GLY A 60 7.92 4.49 -5.51
C GLY A 60 7.82 3.72 -4.19
N PHE A 61 7.77 4.44 -3.09
CA PHE A 61 7.68 3.90 -1.74
C PHE A 61 6.53 4.52 -0.94
N GLY A 62 5.96 3.71 -0.07
CA GLY A 62 4.84 4.08 0.76
C GLY A 62 3.51 4.18 0.01
N ASN A 63 2.42 4.04 0.70
CA ASN A 63 1.06 4.08 0.17
C ASN A 63 0.05 4.26 1.31
N ILE A 64 -1.20 4.54 0.94
CA ILE A 64 -2.27 4.80 1.90
C ILE A 64 -3.56 4.13 1.44
N SER A 65 -4.33 3.60 2.39
CA SER A 65 -5.67 3.10 2.15
C SER A 65 -6.67 3.56 3.20
N ARG A 66 -7.96 3.52 2.83
CA ARG A 66 -9.10 3.79 3.70
C ARG A 66 -10.18 2.73 3.49
N ARG A 67 -10.76 2.25 4.61
CA ARG A 67 -11.88 1.32 4.58
C ARG A 67 -13.09 1.92 3.86
N LEU A 68 -13.83 1.05 3.17
CA LEU A 68 -15.11 1.36 2.53
C LEU A 68 -16.22 0.52 3.16
N PRO A 69 -17.46 1.02 3.17
CA PRO A 69 -18.61 0.22 3.64
C PRO A 69 -18.77 -1.09 2.85
N PRO A 70 -19.36 -2.12 3.46
CA PRO A 70 -19.84 -2.19 4.84
C PRO A 70 -18.70 -2.41 5.82
N PHE A 71 -18.74 -1.72 7.00
CA PHE A 71 -17.64 -1.77 7.97
C PHE A 71 -17.66 -3.03 8.84
N ASP A 72 -18.79 -3.72 8.91
CA ASP A 72 -19.01 -5.00 9.58
C ASP A 72 -18.66 -6.22 8.71
N ALA A 73 -18.13 -6.00 7.51
CA ALA A 73 -17.73 -7.08 6.60
C ALA A 73 -16.77 -8.07 7.29
N PRO A 74 -16.92 -9.38 7.02
CA PRO A 74 -16.04 -10.40 7.57
C PRO A 74 -14.60 -10.24 7.06
N ARG A 75 -13.67 -10.96 7.70
CA ARG A 75 -12.29 -11.04 7.23
C ARG A 75 -12.22 -11.41 5.76
N HIS A 76 -11.21 -10.89 5.08
CA HIS A 76 -10.93 -11.06 3.65
C HIS A 76 -11.92 -10.37 2.71
N GLN A 77 -13.02 -9.79 3.21
CA GLN A 77 -14.02 -9.04 2.43
C GLN A 77 -14.15 -7.58 2.89
N ARG A 78 -13.20 -7.10 3.67
CA ARG A 78 -13.14 -5.73 4.17
C ARG A 78 -12.61 -4.82 3.09
N ARG A 79 -13.53 -4.28 2.28
CA ARG A 79 -13.21 -3.42 1.13
C ARG A 79 -12.49 -2.17 1.56
N PHE A 80 -11.56 -1.71 0.73
CA PHE A 80 -10.86 -0.44 0.94
C PHE A 80 -10.43 0.19 -0.37
N VAL A 81 -10.36 1.52 -0.41
CA VAL A 81 -9.68 2.26 -1.47
C VAL A 81 -8.20 2.40 -1.11
N ILE A 82 -7.34 2.28 -2.10
CA ILE A 82 -5.88 2.38 -1.94
C ILE A 82 -5.26 3.17 -3.08
N SER A 83 -4.17 3.89 -2.82
CA SER A 83 -3.37 4.49 -3.89
C SER A 83 -2.87 3.42 -4.87
N GLY A 84 -2.93 3.74 -6.15
CA GLY A 84 -2.52 2.84 -7.22
C GLY A 84 -1.02 2.61 -7.26
N THR A 85 -0.64 1.54 -7.95
CA THR A 85 0.78 1.22 -8.17
C THR A 85 1.48 2.35 -8.95
N GLN A 86 2.77 2.57 -8.67
CA GLN A 86 3.63 3.53 -9.39
C GLN A 86 3.13 4.99 -9.36
N THR A 87 2.44 5.39 -8.29
CA THR A 87 1.97 6.78 -8.09
C THR A 87 2.86 7.59 -7.14
N GLY A 88 4.01 7.04 -6.74
CA GLY A 88 4.91 7.66 -5.76
C GLY A 88 5.46 9.02 -6.16
N ASN A 89 5.70 9.26 -7.46
CA ASN A 89 6.21 10.51 -8.00
C ASN A 89 5.17 11.64 -8.09
N LEU A 90 3.89 11.34 -7.91
CA LEU A 90 2.83 12.34 -8.02
C LEU A 90 2.63 13.06 -6.68
N ALA A 91 2.76 14.37 -6.66
CA ALA A 91 2.52 15.19 -5.48
C ALA A 91 1.04 15.15 -5.05
N GLU A 92 0.14 15.11 -6.01
CA GLU A 92 -1.31 15.01 -5.81
C GLU A 92 -1.87 13.86 -6.62
N LEU A 93 -2.72 13.08 -5.99
CA LEU A 93 -3.46 12.02 -6.67
C LEU A 93 -4.85 12.53 -7.07
N ARG A 94 -5.26 12.16 -8.27
CA ARG A 94 -6.61 12.34 -8.80
C ARG A 94 -7.41 11.05 -8.65
N PRO A 95 -8.73 11.06 -8.87
CA PRO A 95 -9.56 9.86 -8.76
C PRO A 95 -9.04 8.66 -9.55
N GLU A 96 -8.49 8.88 -10.74
CA GLU A 96 -7.91 7.83 -11.59
C GLU A 96 -6.64 7.16 -11.02
N HIS A 97 -6.07 7.70 -9.95
CA HIS A 97 -4.89 7.16 -9.30
C HIS A 97 -5.21 6.27 -8.08
N TYR A 98 -6.47 5.91 -7.88
CA TYR A 98 -6.92 5.03 -6.82
C TYR A 98 -7.59 3.77 -7.37
N ALA A 99 -7.42 2.68 -6.64
CA ALA A 99 -8.10 1.41 -6.89
C ALA A 99 -8.93 1.01 -5.68
N VAL A 100 -9.92 0.17 -5.88
CA VAL A 100 -10.70 -0.46 -4.81
C VAL A 100 -10.28 -1.93 -4.71
N VAL A 101 -9.86 -2.34 -3.53
CA VAL A 101 -9.71 -3.75 -3.18
C VAL A 101 -11.05 -4.25 -2.67
N LEU A 102 -11.57 -5.29 -3.31
CA LEU A 102 -12.87 -5.91 -3.01
C LEU A 102 -12.73 -7.06 -2.03
N ALA A 103 -11.69 -7.86 -2.22
CA ALA A 103 -11.37 -9.01 -1.38
C ALA A 103 -9.88 -9.33 -1.47
N TYR A 104 -9.36 -10.04 -0.45
CA TYR A 104 -7.98 -10.44 -0.38
C TYR A 104 -7.84 -11.78 0.34
N TYR A 105 -6.92 -12.61 -0.12
CA TYR A 105 -6.75 -13.98 0.36
C TYR A 105 -5.26 -14.25 0.62
N PRO A 106 -4.74 -13.96 1.83
CA PRO A 106 -3.31 -14.08 2.14
C PRO A 106 -2.76 -15.50 1.88
N ALA A 107 -3.51 -16.53 2.28
CA ALA A 107 -3.09 -17.91 2.08
C ALA A 107 -2.96 -18.32 0.60
N ARG A 108 -3.61 -17.57 -0.31
CA ARG A 108 -3.55 -17.80 -1.76
C ARG A 108 -2.67 -16.78 -2.47
N ASN A 109 -2.12 -15.82 -1.73
CA ASN A 109 -1.41 -14.67 -2.28
C ASN A 109 -2.22 -13.97 -3.39
N LEU A 110 -3.50 -13.67 -3.14
CA LEU A 110 -4.45 -13.20 -4.14
C LEU A 110 -5.19 -11.95 -3.65
N ILE A 111 -5.33 -10.98 -4.55
CA ILE A 111 -6.17 -9.77 -4.41
C ILE A 111 -7.23 -9.80 -5.50
N ALA A 112 -8.47 -9.50 -5.13
CA ALA A 112 -9.53 -9.12 -6.07
C ALA A 112 -9.78 -7.61 -5.96
N GLY A 113 -9.76 -6.90 -7.08
CA GLY A 113 -9.90 -5.44 -7.07
C GLY A 113 -10.45 -4.88 -8.37
N GLU A 114 -10.81 -3.60 -8.32
CA GLU A 114 -11.35 -2.87 -9.47
C GLU A 114 -10.87 -1.42 -9.48
N GLY A 115 -10.99 -0.76 -10.62
CA GLY A 115 -10.70 0.65 -10.76
C GLY A 115 -10.02 1.03 -12.07
N PRO A 116 -9.63 2.30 -12.22
CA PRO A 116 -8.92 2.80 -13.40
C PRO A 116 -7.42 2.42 -13.41
N ILE A 117 -6.87 2.06 -12.25
CA ILE A 117 -5.46 1.69 -12.06
C ILE A 117 -5.36 0.45 -11.17
N ARG A 118 -4.31 -0.35 -11.36
CA ARG A 118 -4.02 -1.47 -10.45
C ARG A 118 -3.67 -0.97 -9.04
N PRO A 119 -4.08 -1.69 -7.98
CA PRO A 119 -3.78 -1.29 -6.61
C PRO A 119 -2.28 -1.38 -6.30
N SER A 120 -1.85 -0.73 -5.23
CA SER A 120 -0.48 -0.81 -4.72
C SER A 120 -0.02 -2.26 -4.51
N SER A 121 1.28 -2.52 -4.69
CA SER A 121 1.92 -3.80 -4.39
C SER A 121 1.74 -4.25 -2.93
N GLU A 122 1.45 -3.32 -2.00
CA GLU A 122 1.24 -3.59 -0.58
C GLU A 122 -0.23 -3.87 -0.20
N SER A 123 -1.13 -4.01 -1.18
CA SER A 123 -2.56 -4.17 -0.91
C SER A 123 -2.88 -5.38 -0.04
N LEU A 124 -2.11 -6.46 -0.15
CA LEU A 124 -2.30 -7.64 0.68
C LEU A 124 -1.96 -7.35 2.16
N THR A 125 -0.86 -6.64 2.40
CA THR A 125 -0.44 -6.17 3.74
C THR A 125 -1.52 -5.29 4.37
N HIS A 126 -2.07 -4.32 3.61
CA HIS A 126 -3.17 -3.48 4.07
C HIS A 126 -4.41 -4.30 4.46
N GLY A 127 -4.79 -5.28 3.63
CA GLY A 127 -5.89 -6.19 3.93
C GLY A 127 -5.67 -6.97 5.21
N MET A 128 -4.45 -7.45 5.44
CA MET A 128 -4.09 -8.16 6.68
C MET A 128 -4.19 -7.26 7.92
N VAL A 129 -3.76 -6.00 7.84
CA VAL A 129 -3.92 -5.03 8.95
C VAL A 129 -5.40 -4.83 9.28
N TYR A 130 -6.25 -4.67 8.27
CA TYR A 130 -7.70 -4.58 8.49
C TYR A 130 -8.29 -5.86 9.10
N ASP A 131 -7.72 -7.03 8.81
CA ASP A 131 -8.16 -8.28 9.44
C ASP A 131 -7.69 -8.44 10.89
N MET A 132 -6.57 -7.84 11.24
CA MET A 132 -6.07 -7.83 12.63
C MET A 132 -6.94 -6.94 13.52
N ASP A 133 -7.36 -5.78 13.01
CA ASP A 133 -8.20 -4.83 13.74
C ASP A 133 -9.41 -4.38 12.89
N ALA A 134 -10.60 -4.83 13.30
CA ALA A 134 -11.85 -4.49 12.62
C ALA A 134 -12.23 -2.99 12.75
N THR A 135 -11.67 -2.30 13.74
CA THR A 135 -11.93 -0.88 13.99
C THR A 135 -11.02 0.04 13.18
N ALA A 136 -9.92 -0.49 12.63
CA ALA A 136 -9.01 0.25 11.79
C ALA A 136 -9.73 0.77 10.55
N GLN A 137 -9.72 2.08 10.35
CA GLN A 137 -10.30 2.74 9.19
C GLN A 137 -9.25 3.14 8.16
N TRP A 138 -7.99 3.27 8.58
CA TRP A 138 -6.88 3.75 7.78
C TRP A 138 -5.67 2.86 7.95
N VAL A 139 -4.94 2.66 6.86
CA VAL A 139 -3.59 2.10 6.89
C VAL A 139 -2.68 3.02 6.09
N MET A 140 -1.60 3.47 6.71
CA MET A 140 -0.58 4.32 6.11
C MET A 140 0.75 3.60 6.17
N HIS A 141 1.21 3.11 5.04
CA HIS A 141 2.55 2.54 4.89
C HIS A 141 3.51 3.68 4.54
N ALA A 142 4.44 3.95 5.42
CA ALA A 142 5.34 5.09 5.31
C ALA A 142 6.81 4.68 5.55
N HIS A 143 7.72 5.32 4.83
CA HIS A 143 9.15 5.08 4.95
C HIS A 143 9.84 6.29 5.57
N SER A 144 10.26 6.18 6.83
CA SER A 144 10.98 7.23 7.54
C SER A 144 12.45 6.87 7.77
N PRO A 145 13.40 7.48 7.07
CA PRO A 145 14.82 7.26 7.33
C PRO A 145 15.21 7.59 8.78
N HIS A 146 14.57 8.58 9.37
CA HIS A 146 14.86 8.98 10.75
C HIS A 146 14.41 7.93 11.77
N ILE A 147 13.19 7.38 11.61
CA ILE A 147 12.69 6.29 12.47
C ILE A 147 13.56 5.04 12.27
N TRP A 148 13.91 4.72 11.03
CA TRP A 148 14.78 3.60 10.70
C TRP A 148 16.15 3.72 11.40
N CYS A 149 16.82 4.87 11.27
CA CYS A 149 18.12 5.10 11.92
C CYS A 149 18.00 5.05 13.45
N ALA A 150 16.96 5.65 14.02
CA ALA A 150 16.72 5.62 15.46
C ALA A 150 16.45 4.20 15.96
N ALA A 151 15.60 3.42 15.28
CA ALA A 151 15.30 2.04 15.63
C ALA A 151 16.59 1.19 15.68
N ARG A 152 17.47 1.33 14.69
CA ARG A 152 18.78 0.65 14.68
C ARG A 152 19.65 1.06 15.86
N SER A 153 19.72 2.35 16.20
CA SER A 153 20.54 2.86 17.31
C SER A 153 20.05 2.36 18.67
N PHE A 154 18.75 2.09 18.81
CA PHE A 154 18.15 1.53 20.02
C PHE A 154 18.08 -0.01 20.04
N GLY A 155 18.58 -0.67 18.99
CA GLY A 155 18.57 -2.14 18.92
C GLY A 155 17.14 -2.73 18.79
N ILE A 156 16.18 -1.95 18.26
CA ILE A 156 14.83 -2.44 18.01
C ILE A 156 14.89 -3.43 16.83
N PRO A 157 14.37 -4.67 16.97
CA PRO A 157 14.29 -5.62 15.87
C PRO A 157 13.45 -5.05 14.73
N MET A 158 13.92 -5.29 13.50
CA MET A 158 13.25 -4.81 12.27
C MET A 158 13.01 -5.97 11.33
#